data_f2583e08cd1460dc093c9b828cd9d3bc
#
_entry.id   f2583e08cd1460dc093c9b828cd9d3bc
#
_cell.length_a   1.000
_cell.length_b   1.000
_cell.length_c   1.000
_cell.angle_alpha   90.00
_cell.angle_beta   90.00
_cell.angle_gamma   90.00
#
_symmetry.space_group_name_H-M   'P 1'
#
loop_
_entity.id
_entity.type
_entity.pdbx_description
1 polymer ?
#
loop_
_entity_poly.entity_id
_entity_poly.type
_entity_poly.pdbx_seq_one_letter_code
_entity_poly.pdbx_strand_id
1 'polypeptide(L)'
;MKRVAFFVFLSTACILFSCNSHKQEKEEVKDFPITNPIALDTIITKDYVSQVKSVQNIEIRAQEKGFLQEIFVDEGQFVQKGQLLFRIKSQLYRAELAKAQAEVKEARIELQNAKTLADNNVVSKNEQAVAAARLERAQAEAQLAQIHLSFTDIRAPFSGVIDRIPKRLGSLIDEGELLTTLSDNSNMYAYFNVSEQEYLTYQTKVKEKDGDQVDLILANNQPLKYKGKIQTIEGEFNNETGNIAFRATFPNPEKLLRHGETGKVRMTLPLINALVIPQKATYEIQDKKFVFVVDSKGVIHSKQIQVSSEMPDLYVVQKGLTAQDKILLEGTQIVKEGDKIKAKFVDPRTTIAALHLKAE
;
A
#
# COMPACT_ATOMS: atom_id res chain seq x y z
N MET A 1 100.94 13.84 -6.88
CA MET A 1 99.88 14.74 -7.38
C MET A 1 99.37 14.44 -8.80
N LYS A 2 100.14 13.78 -9.68
CA LYS A 2 99.65 13.44 -11.06
C LYS A 2 98.68 12.26 -11.18
N ARG A 3 98.63 11.36 -10.21
CA ARG A 3 97.69 10.17 -10.23
C ARG A 3 96.30 10.46 -9.73
N VAL A 4 96.07 11.48 -8.91
CA VAL A 4 94.74 11.88 -8.41
C VAL A 4 93.97 12.69 -9.47
N ALA A 5 94.66 13.49 -10.31
CA ALA A 5 94.02 14.26 -11.39
C ALA A 5 93.47 13.37 -12.52
N PHE A 6 94.05 12.19 -12.74
CA PHE A 6 93.60 11.26 -13.78
C PHE A 6 92.30 10.51 -13.38
N PHE A 7 92.16 10.22 -12.09
CA PHE A 7 90.94 9.59 -11.59
C PHE A 7 89.73 10.56 -11.54
N VAL A 8 89.95 11.83 -11.25
CA VAL A 8 88.92 12.86 -11.24
C VAL A 8 88.41 13.15 -12.66
N PHE A 9 89.28 13.11 -13.66
CA PHE A 9 88.91 13.36 -15.05
C PHE A 9 88.17 12.18 -15.68
N LEU A 10 88.44 10.94 -15.27
CA LEU A 10 87.69 9.74 -15.70
C LEU A 10 86.33 9.63 -15.06
N SER A 11 86.16 10.11 -13.82
CA SER A 11 84.86 10.16 -13.12
C SER A 11 83.89 11.19 -13.72
N THR A 12 84.40 12.34 -14.23
CA THR A 12 83.61 13.40 -14.85
C THR A 12 83.12 13.02 -16.24
N ALA A 13 83.89 12.15 -16.99
CA ALA A 13 83.49 11.67 -18.32
C ALA A 13 82.35 10.65 -18.30
N CYS A 14 82.14 9.90 -17.19
CA CYS A 14 81.03 8.94 -17.03
C CYS A 14 79.67 9.60 -16.74
N ILE A 15 79.62 10.87 -16.30
CA ILE A 15 78.39 11.58 -15.97
C ILE A 15 77.71 12.18 -17.22
N LEU A 16 78.39 12.30 -18.33
CA LEU A 16 77.84 12.92 -19.56
C LEU A 16 77.22 11.91 -20.54
N PHE A 17 77.31 10.60 -20.31
CA PHE A 17 76.67 9.58 -21.15
C PHE A 17 75.33 9.02 -20.59
N SER A 18 74.76 9.63 -19.52
CA SER A 18 73.41 9.32 -19.09
C SER A 18 72.40 10.15 -19.87
N CYS A 19 72.44 9.98 -21.19
CA CYS A 19 71.48 10.62 -22.08
C CYS A 19 70.43 9.62 -22.55
N ASN A 20 69.22 9.77 -21.96
CA ASN A 20 68.03 9.95 -22.72
C ASN A 20 67.68 8.83 -23.71
N SER A 21 67.25 7.71 -23.14
CA SER A 21 66.32 6.83 -23.83
C SER A 21 64.96 7.11 -23.29
N HIS A 22 64.32 8.21 -23.64
CA HIS A 22 62.91 8.36 -23.66
C HIS A 22 62.39 7.36 -24.72
N LYS A 23 62.25 6.10 -24.35
CA LYS A 23 61.26 5.27 -25.00
C LYS A 23 59.93 5.99 -24.78
N GLN A 24 59.45 6.68 -25.81
CA GLN A 24 58.03 6.90 -25.94
C GLN A 24 57.39 5.50 -25.82
N GLU A 25 56.89 5.16 -24.63
CA GLU A 25 55.86 4.14 -24.48
C GLU A 25 54.81 4.56 -25.50
N LYS A 26 54.69 3.82 -26.59
CA LYS A 26 53.49 3.86 -27.39
C LYS A 26 52.39 3.60 -26.41
N GLU A 27 51.62 4.64 -26.03
CA GLU A 27 50.33 4.47 -25.37
C GLU A 27 49.60 3.40 -26.19
N GLU A 28 49.48 2.21 -25.64
CA GLU A 28 48.55 1.21 -26.16
C GLU A 28 47.19 1.85 -26.08
N VAL A 29 46.73 2.33 -27.21
CA VAL A 29 45.39 2.92 -27.34
C VAL A 29 44.43 1.78 -27.04
N LYS A 30 44.07 1.66 -25.77
CA LYS A 30 43.10 0.65 -25.32
C LYS A 30 41.79 0.86 -26.08
N ASP A 31 41.29 -0.22 -26.65
CA ASP A 31 39.98 -0.22 -27.28
C ASP A 31 38.91 -0.07 -26.18
N PHE A 32 38.12 0.99 -26.24
CA PHE A 32 37.04 1.23 -25.30
C PHE A 32 35.70 0.81 -25.89
N PRO A 33 34.93 -0.05 -25.20
CA PRO A 33 33.62 -0.43 -25.67
C PRO A 33 32.64 0.74 -25.56
N ILE A 34 31.97 1.03 -26.67
CA ILE A 34 30.91 2.04 -26.75
C ILE A 34 29.60 1.40 -27.22
N THR A 35 28.47 1.96 -26.82
CA THR A 35 27.13 1.50 -27.23
C THR A 35 26.20 2.69 -27.46
N ASN A 36 25.04 2.44 -28.04
CA ASN A 36 23.98 3.44 -28.12
C ASN A 36 22.93 3.21 -27.01
N PRO A 37 22.27 4.27 -26.51
CA PRO A 37 21.02 4.11 -25.79
C PRO A 37 20.00 3.39 -26.67
N ILE A 38 19.21 2.49 -26.07
CA ILE A 38 18.19 1.75 -26.80
C ILE A 38 16.81 2.14 -26.30
N ALA A 39 15.89 2.37 -27.23
CA ALA A 39 14.48 2.55 -26.91
C ALA A 39 13.79 1.19 -26.90
N LEU A 40 13.15 0.84 -25.78
CA LEU A 40 12.40 -0.41 -25.64
C LEU A 40 11.16 -0.22 -24.76
N ASP A 41 10.18 -1.07 -25.00
CA ASP A 41 9.05 -1.19 -24.11
C ASP A 41 9.45 -2.05 -22.91
N THR A 42 9.23 -1.52 -21.73
CA THR A 42 9.59 -2.18 -20.48
C THR A 42 8.54 -1.92 -19.41
N ILE A 43 8.68 -2.56 -18.28
CA ILE A 43 7.85 -2.32 -17.09
C ILE A 43 8.73 -1.89 -15.94
N ILE A 44 8.24 -0.97 -15.15
CA ILE A 44 8.83 -0.65 -13.85
C ILE A 44 7.83 -1.02 -12.75
N THR A 45 8.35 -1.47 -11.62
CA THR A 45 7.56 -1.73 -10.44
C THR A 45 7.87 -0.68 -9.38
N LYS A 46 6.81 -0.21 -8.72
CA LYS A 46 6.93 0.69 -7.56
C LYS A 46 6.22 0.09 -6.38
N ASP A 47 6.91 0.09 -5.25
CA ASP A 47 6.41 -0.42 -3.98
C ASP A 47 5.96 0.77 -3.11
N TYR A 48 4.70 0.74 -2.69
CA TYR A 48 4.10 1.73 -1.79
C TYR A 48 3.78 1.07 -0.46
N VAL A 49 4.23 1.66 0.63
CA VAL A 49 3.86 1.19 1.98
C VAL A 49 2.36 1.27 2.14
N SER A 50 1.74 0.19 2.62
CA SER A 50 0.30 0.08 2.74
C SER A 50 -0.13 -0.43 4.11
N GLN A 51 -1.33 -0.03 4.50
CA GLN A 51 -2.06 -0.58 5.63
C GLN A 51 -3.18 -1.48 5.13
N VAL A 52 -3.21 -2.70 5.62
CA VAL A 52 -4.22 -3.70 5.29
C VAL A 52 -5.35 -3.62 6.31
N LYS A 53 -6.59 -3.41 5.84
CA LYS A 53 -7.78 -3.31 6.67
C LYS A 53 -8.85 -4.27 6.18
N SER A 54 -9.61 -4.83 7.09
CA SER A 54 -10.81 -5.61 6.78
C SER A 54 -11.85 -4.75 6.07
N VAL A 55 -12.67 -5.36 5.23
CA VAL A 55 -13.78 -4.68 4.52
C VAL A 55 -14.76 -4.06 5.52
N GLN A 56 -15.04 -4.78 6.61
CA GLN A 56 -15.81 -4.29 7.74
C GLN A 56 -15.03 -4.60 9.01
N ASN A 57 -14.90 -3.60 9.87
CA ASN A 57 -14.34 -3.73 11.20
C ASN A 57 -15.14 -2.83 12.13
N ILE A 58 -15.85 -3.41 13.09
CA ILE A 58 -16.69 -2.68 14.02
C ILE A 58 -16.45 -3.12 15.46
N GLU A 59 -16.66 -2.20 16.37
CA GLU A 59 -16.76 -2.47 17.79
C GLU A 59 -18.18 -2.94 18.15
N ILE A 60 -18.28 -4.10 18.75
CA ILE A 60 -19.52 -4.60 19.33
C ILE A 60 -19.61 -4.05 20.74
N ARG A 61 -20.57 -3.16 20.96
CA ARG A 61 -20.81 -2.48 22.22
C ARG A 61 -22.17 -2.89 22.81
N ALA A 62 -22.23 -2.93 24.14
CA ALA A 62 -23.48 -3.17 24.85
C ALA A 62 -24.45 -2.00 24.62
N GLN A 63 -25.74 -2.30 24.36
CA GLN A 63 -26.78 -1.30 24.22
C GLN A 63 -27.62 -1.17 25.52
N GLU A 64 -27.44 -2.13 26.44
CA GLU A 64 -28.10 -2.16 27.73
C GLU A 64 -27.13 -2.50 28.85
N LYS A 65 -27.38 -2.00 30.03
CA LYS A 65 -26.58 -2.27 31.24
C LYS A 65 -27.01 -3.55 31.95
N GLY A 66 -26.08 -4.20 32.60
CA GLY A 66 -26.34 -5.37 33.44
C GLY A 66 -25.14 -6.29 33.58
N PHE A 67 -25.31 -7.40 34.30
CA PHE A 67 -24.23 -8.37 34.42
C PHE A 67 -24.13 -9.26 33.18
N LEU A 68 -22.91 -9.49 32.70
CA LEU A 68 -22.60 -10.42 31.61
C LEU A 68 -22.92 -11.85 32.10
N GLN A 69 -24.02 -12.42 31.62
CA GLN A 69 -24.51 -13.70 32.08
C GLN A 69 -23.92 -14.88 31.34
N GLU A 70 -23.71 -14.75 30.00
CA GLU A 70 -23.23 -15.81 29.15
C GLU A 70 -22.34 -15.22 28.04
N ILE A 71 -21.29 -15.97 27.66
CA ILE A 71 -20.41 -15.71 26.53
C ILE A 71 -20.45 -16.96 25.66
N PHE A 72 -20.91 -16.85 24.41
CA PHE A 72 -21.11 -17.97 23.48
C PHE A 72 -20.01 -18.13 22.45
N VAL A 73 -18.98 -17.26 22.50
CA VAL A 73 -17.90 -17.21 21.51
C VAL A 73 -16.56 -17.05 22.21
N ASP A 74 -15.50 -17.39 21.50
CA ASP A 74 -14.13 -17.21 21.98
C ASP A 74 -13.34 -16.26 21.09
N GLU A 75 -12.25 -15.73 21.61
CA GLU A 75 -11.32 -14.87 20.89
C GLU A 75 -10.74 -15.59 19.66
N GLY A 76 -10.72 -14.94 18.50
CA GLY A 76 -10.27 -15.53 17.24
C GLY A 76 -11.30 -16.44 16.57
N GLN A 77 -12.44 -16.69 17.15
CA GLN A 77 -13.49 -17.55 16.58
C GLN A 77 -14.18 -16.85 15.41
N PHE A 78 -14.43 -17.60 14.33
CA PHE A 78 -15.31 -17.16 13.25
C PHE A 78 -16.77 -17.32 13.62
N VAL A 79 -17.57 -16.28 13.41
CA VAL A 79 -19.02 -16.24 13.69
C VAL A 79 -19.82 -15.91 12.44
N GLN A 80 -21.06 -16.38 12.41
CA GLN A 80 -21.99 -16.08 11.33
C GLN A 80 -22.86 -14.88 11.68
N LYS A 81 -23.36 -14.17 10.67
CA LYS A 81 -24.36 -13.11 10.84
C LYS A 81 -25.57 -13.62 11.63
N GLY A 82 -26.00 -12.88 12.67
CA GLY A 82 -27.11 -13.22 13.56
C GLY A 82 -26.75 -14.18 14.69
N GLN A 83 -25.54 -14.75 14.70
CA GLN A 83 -25.10 -15.63 15.79
C GLN A 83 -25.07 -14.86 17.12
N LEU A 84 -25.59 -15.49 18.20
CA LEU A 84 -25.54 -14.94 19.55
C LEU A 84 -24.10 -14.95 20.06
N LEU A 85 -23.61 -13.80 20.51
CA LEU A 85 -22.25 -13.62 20.99
C LEU A 85 -22.21 -13.53 22.53
N PHE A 86 -23.04 -12.65 23.08
CA PHE A 86 -23.11 -12.37 24.52
C PHE A 86 -24.54 -12.26 24.97
N ARG A 87 -24.78 -12.55 26.25
CA ARG A 87 -26.06 -12.30 26.93
C ARG A 87 -25.85 -11.53 28.22
N ILE A 88 -26.53 -10.42 28.32
CA ILE A 88 -26.66 -9.64 29.57
C ILE A 88 -27.86 -10.21 30.36
N LYS A 89 -27.77 -10.19 31.69
CA LYS A 89 -28.82 -10.67 32.57
C LYS A 89 -30.13 -9.92 32.33
N SER A 90 -31.11 -10.62 31.78
CA SER A 90 -32.32 -10.03 31.20
C SER A 90 -33.53 -10.01 32.17
N GLN A 91 -33.36 -10.38 33.44
CA GLN A 91 -34.49 -10.53 34.38
C GLN A 91 -35.25 -9.22 34.58
N LEU A 92 -34.57 -8.08 34.73
CA LEU A 92 -35.19 -6.77 34.86
C LEU A 92 -36.01 -6.41 33.62
N TYR A 93 -35.42 -6.52 32.46
CA TYR A 93 -36.03 -6.19 31.16
C TYR A 93 -37.25 -7.10 30.86
N ARG A 94 -37.21 -8.37 31.28
CA ARG A 94 -38.37 -9.27 31.19
C ARG A 94 -39.51 -8.84 32.10
N ALA A 95 -39.21 -8.37 33.31
CA ALA A 95 -40.19 -7.86 34.22
C ALA A 95 -40.86 -6.56 33.73
N GLU A 96 -40.05 -5.65 33.15
CA GLU A 96 -40.53 -4.42 32.52
C GLU A 96 -41.46 -4.72 31.32
N LEU A 97 -41.06 -5.65 30.46
CA LEU A 97 -41.92 -6.10 29.34
C LEU A 97 -43.24 -6.71 29.85
N ALA A 98 -43.20 -7.59 30.88
CA ALA A 98 -44.37 -8.19 31.43
C ALA A 98 -45.34 -7.15 32.03
N LYS A 99 -44.82 -6.13 32.72
CA LYS A 99 -45.57 -4.98 33.21
C LYS A 99 -46.27 -4.23 32.06
N ALA A 100 -45.50 -3.82 31.02
CA ALA A 100 -46.06 -3.11 29.88
C ALA A 100 -47.09 -3.94 29.10
N GLN A 101 -46.90 -5.24 28.98
CA GLN A 101 -47.89 -6.15 28.40
C GLN A 101 -49.19 -6.24 29.23
N ALA A 102 -49.12 -6.14 30.55
CA ALA A 102 -50.33 -6.08 31.43
C ALA A 102 -51.10 -4.78 31.20
N GLU A 103 -50.39 -3.64 31.04
CA GLU A 103 -50.97 -2.33 30.71
C GLU A 103 -51.66 -2.35 29.32
N VAL A 104 -51.10 -3.01 28.33
CA VAL A 104 -51.74 -3.24 27.02
C VAL A 104 -53.05 -4.03 27.19
N LYS A 105 -53.03 -5.08 28.03
CA LYS A 105 -54.22 -5.90 28.28
C LYS A 105 -55.30 -5.10 28.95
N GLU A 106 -54.99 -4.27 29.96
CA GLU A 106 -55.91 -3.37 30.64
C GLU A 106 -56.55 -2.38 29.65
N ALA A 107 -55.72 -1.62 28.89
CA ALA A 107 -56.20 -0.65 27.90
C ALA A 107 -57.03 -1.30 26.79
N ARG A 108 -56.78 -2.55 26.45
CA ARG A 108 -57.59 -3.30 25.48
C ARG A 108 -58.96 -3.59 26.02
N ILE A 109 -59.09 -3.96 27.31
CA ILE A 109 -60.36 -4.19 27.98
C ILE A 109 -61.20 -2.88 28.09
N GLU A 110 -60.47 -1.76 28.44
CA GLU A 110 -61.12 -0.43 28.48
C GLU A 110 -61.69 -0.04 27.10
N LEU A 111 -60.91 -0.21 26.02
CA LEU A 111 -61.39 0.06 24.68
C LEU A 111 -62.61 -0.83 24.31
N GLN A 112 -62.56 -2.12 24.64
CA GLN A 112 -63.62 -3.04 24.35
C GLN A 112 -64.94 -2.61 25.10
N ASN A 113 -64.82 -2.20 26.37
CA ASN A 113 -65.94 -1.70 27.16
C ASN A 113 -66.47 -0.38 26.57
N ALA A 114 -65.55 0.60 26.27
CA ALA A 114 -65.95 1.86 25.66
C ALA A 114 -66.66 1.67 24.32
N LYS A 115 -66.16 0.73 23.49
CA LYS A 115 -66.82 0.37 22.22
C LYS A 115 -68.21 -0.19 22.43
N THR A 116 -68.40 -1.17 23.33
CA THR A 116 -69.70 -1.76 23.64
C THR A 116 -70.70 -0.70 24.13
N LEU A 117 -70.24 0.23 24.98
CA LEU A 117 -71.06 1.32 25.49
C LEU A 117 -71.39 2.36 24.42
N ALA A 118 -70.46 2.68 23.54
CA ALA A 118 -70.68 3.60 22.42
C ALA A 118 -71.68 3.02 21.39
N ASP A 119 -71.59 1.73 21.07
CA ASP A 119 -72.42 1.03 20.14
C ASP A 119 -73.89 1.00 20.68
N ASN A 120 -74.10 1.01 22.03
CA ASN A 120 -75.34 1.13 22.70
C ASN A 120 -75.80 2.58 23.00
N ASN A 121 -75.09 3.59 22.48
CA ASN A 121 -75.31 5.03 22.69
C ASN A 121 -75.25 5.49 24.17
N VAL A 122 -74.55 4.76 25.05
CA VAL A 122 -74.37 5.10 26.47
C VAL A 122 -73.23 6.11 26.66
N VAL A 123 -72.17 6.06 25.81
CA VAL A 123 -71.08 7.00 25.83
C VAL A 123 -70.88 7.58 24.44
N SER A 124 -70.10 8.68 24.36
CA SER A 124 -69.80 9.33 23.09
C SER A 124 -68.72 8.54 22.29
N LYS A 125 -68.71 8.67 20.96
CA LYS A 125 -67.69 8.14 20.11
C LYS A 125 -66.30 8.71 20.45
N ASN A 126 -66.30 9.91 21.07
CA ASN A 126 -65.02 10.52 21.51
C ASN A 126 -64.41 9.74 22.68
N GLU A 127 -65.17 9.19 23.60
CA GLU A 127 -64.72 8.34 24.69
C GLU A 127 -64.10 7.04 24.16
N GLN A 128 -64.70 6.45 23.15
CA GLN A 128 -64.09 5.30 22.44
C GLN A 128 -62.82 5.66 21.79
N ALA A 129 -62.69 6.84 21.15
CA ALA A 129 -61.44 7.30 20.52
C ALA A 129 -60.32 7.54 21.54
N VAL A 130 -60.67 8.08 22.73
CA VAL A 130 -59.72 8.24 23.84
C VAL A 130 -59.21 6.89 24.34
N ALA A 131 -60.10 5.90 24.53
CA ALA A 131 -59.70 4.57 24.92
C ALA A 131 -58.82 3.87 23.86
N ALA A 132 -59.09 4.11 22.56
CA ALA A 132 -58.24 3.63 21.46
C ALA A 132 -56.83 4.24 21.52
N ALA A 133 -56.72 5.54 21.74
CA ALA A 133 -55.43 6.22 21.88
C ALA A 133 -54.64 5.74 23.11
N ARG A 134 -55.32 5.40 24.22
CA ARG A 134 -54.66 4.79 25.39
C ARG A 134 -54.09 3.41 25.07
N LEU A 135 -54.85 2.57 24.35
CA LEU A 135 -54.33 1.27 23.90
C LEU A 135 -53.09 1.42 22.98
N GLU A 136 -53.14 2.34 22.03
CA GLU A 136 -52.02 2.60 21.13
C GLU A 136 -50.77 3.03 21.92
N ARG A 137 -50.90 3.92 22.89
CA ARG A 137 -49.81 4.31 23.79
C ARG A 137 -49.24 3.12 24.55
N ALA A 138 -50.09 2.32 25.20
CA ALA A 138 -49.65 1.14 25.95
C ALA A 138 -48.92 0.12 25.03
N GLN A 139 -49.38 -0.06 23.79
CA GLN A 139 -48.73 -0.91 22.81
C GLN A 139 -47.34 -0.38 22.46
N ALA A 140 -47.18 0.93 22.28
CA ALA A 140 -45.87 1.55 22.01
C ALA A 140 -44.90 1.37 23.19
N GLU A 141 -45.36 1.51 24.43
CA GLU A 141 -44.59 1.26 25.66
C GLU A 141 -44.14 -0.22 25.76
N ALA A 142 -45.03 -1.17 25.45
CA ALA A 142 -44.69 -2.59 25.43
C ALA A 142 -43.70 -2.93 24.32
N GLN A 143 -43.79 -2.29 23.15
CA GLN A 143 -42.84 -2.45 22.07
C GLN A 143 -41.46 -1.92 22.46
N LEU A 144 -41.38 -0.77 23.14
CA LEU A 144 -40.13 -0.22 23.66
C LEU A 144 -39.47 -1.19 24.65
N ALA A 145 -40.22 -1.71 25.62
CA ALA A 145 -39.72 -2.70 26.58
C ALA A 145 -39.22 -3.99 25.88
N GLN A 146 -39.91 -4.43 24.80
CA GLN A 146 -39.46 -5.55 23.98
C GLN A 146 -38.14 -5.28 23.27
N ILE A 147 -37.94 -4.06 22.79
CA ILE A 147 -36.67 -3.63 22.14
C ILE A 147 -35.53 -3.67 23.17
N HIS A 148 -35.72 -3.08 24.36
CA HIS A 148 -34.75 -3.13 25.46
C HIS A 148 -34.40 -4.57 25.85
N LEU A 149 -35.37 -5.45 25.95
CA LEU A 149 -35.13 -6.88 26.20
C LEU A 149 -34.32 -7.51 25.07
N SER A 150 -34.58 -7.17 23.80
CA SER A 150 -33.84 -7.72 22.65
C SER A 150 -32.37 -7.32 22.65
N PHE A 151 -32.06 -6.15 23.16
CA PHE A 151 -30.68 -5.64 23.25
C PHE A 151 -29.83 -6.33 24.32
N THR A 152 -30.47 -7.12 25.22
CA THR A 152 -29.73 -7.98 26.15
C THR A 152 -29.07 -9.19 25.49
N ASP A 153 -29.52 -9.61 24.30
CA ASP A 153 -28.93 -10.64 23.45
C ASP A 153 -28.11 -10.00 22.35
N ILE A 154 -26.80 -9.91 22.55
CA ILE A 154 -25.89 -9.26 21.60
C ILE A 154 -25.51 -10.25 20.49
N ARG A 155 -25.80 -9.90 19.23
CA ARG A 155 -25.63 -10.75 18.04
C ARG A 155 -24.68 -10.11 17.03
N ALA A 156 -24.03 -10.98 16.23
CA ALA A 156 -23.16 -10.56 15.13
C ALA A 156 -23.96 -9.90 13.99
N PRO A 157 -23.69 -8.64 13.61
CA PRO A 157 -24.38 -7.96 12.51
C PRO A 157 -23.96 -8.47 11.12
N PHE A 158 -22.77 -9.04 11.00
CA PHE A 158 -22.26 -9.71 9.82
C PHE A 158 -21.36 -10.89 10.21
N SER A 159 -20.98 -11.72 9.23
CA SER A 159 -20.08 -12.84 9.47
C SER A 159 -18.63 -12.36 9.52
N GLY A 160 -17.87 -12.79 10.52
CA GLY A 160 -16.50 -12.31 10.71
C GLY A 160 -15.76 -13.06 11.83
N VAL A 161 -14.60 -12.55 12.18
CA VAL A 161 -13.75 -13.08 13.26
C VAL A 161 -13.87 -12.18 14.47
N ILE A 162 -14.12 -12.78 15.63
CA ILE A 162 -14.09 -12.12 16.94
C ILE A 162 -12.66 -11.81 17.32
N ASP A 163 -12.42 -10.60 17.78
CA ASP A 163 -11.16 -10.20 18.36
C ASP A 163 -11.18 -10.42 19.89
N ARG A 164 -10.33 -9.70 20.63
CA ARG A 164 -10.25 -9.82 22.08
C ARG A 164 -11.57 -9.51 22.79
N ILE A 165 -11.85 -10.25 23.85
CA ILE A 165 -13.01 -10.08 24.75
C ILE A 165 -12.50 -9.52 26.08
N PRO A 166 -12.57 -8.18 26.30
CA PRO A 166 -12.02 -7.56 27.52
C PRO A 166 -12.81 -7.87 28.78
N LYS A 167 -14.10 -8.27 28.65
CA LYS A 167 -14.99 -8.55 29.76
C LYS A 167 -15.10 -10.05 30.02
N ARG A 168 -15.32 -10.40 31.28
CA ARG A 168 -15.46 -11.80 31.72
C ARG A 168 -16.88 -12.06 32.22
N LEU A 169 -17.24 -13.33 32.24
CA LEU A 169 -18.52 -13.76 32.81
C LEU A 169 -18.71 -13.19 34.22
N GLY A 170 -19.86 -12.60 34.51
CA GLY A 170 -20.16 -11.93 35.76
C GLY A 170 -19.70 -10.47 35.87
N SER A 171 -19.00 -9.92 34.88
CA SER A 171 -18.68 -8.48 34.86
C SER A 171 -19.95 -7.63 34.76
N LEU A 172 -19.98 -6.52 35.46
CA LEU A 172 -20.96 -5.48 35.22
C LEU A 172 -20.61 -4.77 33.91
N ILE A 173 -21.60 -4.61 33.06
CA ILE A 173 -21.50 -3.95 31.76
C ILE A 173 -22.38 -2.71 31.81
N ASP A 174 -21.84 -1.58 31.39
CA ASP A 174 -22.57 -0.34 31.19
C ASP A 174 -22.99 -0.16 29.72
N GLU A 175 -23.97 0.71 29.48
CA GLU A 175 -24.40 1.08 28.13
C GLU A 175 -23.22 1.73 27.37
N GLY A 176 -23.00 1.32 26.12
CA GLY A 176 -21.89 1.77 25.27
C GLY A 176 -20.55 1.06 25.55
N GLU A 177 -20.48 0.15 26.53
CA GLU A 177 -19.23 -0.53 26.88
C GLU A 177 -18.80 -1.54 25.80
N LEU A 178 -17.49 -1.56 25.49
CA LEU A 178 -16.90 -2.45 24.49
C LEU A 178 -16.89 -3.90 24.98
N LEU A 179 -17.50 -4.78 24.19
CA LEU A 179 -17.52 -6.23 24.45
C LEU A 179 -16.50 -6.99 23.58
N THR A 180 -16.39 -6.63 22.32
CA THR A 180 -15.39 -7.17 21.38
C THR A 180 -15.34 -6.35 20.10
N THR A 181 -14.41 -6.67 19.21
CA THR A 181 -14.38 -6.17 17.83
C THR A 181 -14.70 -7.32 16.88
N LEU A 182 -15.44 -7.06 15.82
CA LEU A 182 -15.78 -8.02 14.78
C LEU A 182 -15.22 -7.55 13.44
N SER A 183 -14.42 -8.40 12.79
CA SER A 183 -13.73 -8.10 11.52
C SER A 183 -14.17 -9.07 10.43
N ASP A 184 -14.65 -8.53 9.29
CA ASP A 184 -14.83 -9.31 8.07
C ASP A 184 -13.52 -9.32 7.26
N ASN A 185 -12.82 -10.45 7.29
CA ASN A 185 -11.57 -10.68 6.62
C ASN A 185 -11.73 -11.47 5.30
N SER A 186 -12.91 -11.54 4.72
CA SER A 186 -13.17 -12.27 3.46
C SER A 186 -12.43 -11.60 2.28
N ASN A 187 -12.43 -10.29 2.27
CA ASN A 187 -11.61 -9.45 1.41
C ASN A 187 -10.89 -8.41 2.27
N MET A 188 -9.77 -7.91 1.78
CA MET A 188 -8.98 -6.93 2.49
C MET A 188 -8.76 -5.69 1.63
N TYR A 189 -8.82 -4.54 2.25
CA TYR A 189 -8.45 -3.26 1.67
C TYR A 189 -6.99 -2.93 2.01
N ALA A 190 -6.18 -2.65 1.01
CA ALA A 190 -4.86 -2.07 1.20
C ALA A 190 -4.92 -0.58 0.84
N TYR A 191 -4.67 0.28 1.82
CA TYR A 191 -4.57 1.73 1.64
C TYR A 191 -3.11 2.12 1.50
N PHE A 192 -2.78 2.87 0.46
CA PHE A 192 -1.44 3.35 0.20
C PHE A 192 -1.47 4.73 -0.44
N ASN A 193 -0.43 5.51 -0.18
CA ASN A 193 -0.35 6.90 -0.61
C ASN A 193 0.52 7.02 -1.86
N VAL A 194 0.02 7.75 -2.85
CA VAL A 194 0.65 8.01 -4.14
C VAL A 194 0.87 9.51 -4.29
N SER A 195 2.03 9.93 -4.76
CA SER A 195 2.32 11.35 -5.00
C SER A 195 1.50 11.93 -6.16
N GLU A 196 1.28 13.24 -6.17
CA GLU A 196 0.53 13.92 -7.24
C GLU A 196 1.11 13.64 -8.63
N GLN A 197 2.42 13.65 -8.78
CA GLN A 197 3.09 13.33 -10.04
C GLN A 197 2.79 11.92 -10.53
N GLU A 198 2.79 10.95 -9.62
CA GLU A 198 2.50 9.55 -9.94
C GLU A 198 1.02 9.32 -10.21
N TYR A 199 0.15 10.00 -9.48
CA TYR A 199 -1.30 10.00 -9.74
C TYR A 199 -1.61 10.49 -11.15
N LEU A 200 -1.03 11.62 -11.58
CA LEU A 200 -1.20 12.13 -12.94
C LEU A 200 -0.68 11.14 -14.00
N THR A 201 0.45 10.50 -13.73
CA THR A 201 1.00 9.45 -14.60
C THR A 201 0.07 8.23 -14.67
N TYR A 202 -0.49 7.81 -13.55
CA TYR A 202 -1.45 6.71 -13.47
C TYR A 202 -2.71 7.03 -14.28
N GLN A 203 -3.31 8.21 -14.07
CA GLN A 203 -4.53 8.62 -14.77
C GLN A 203 -4.36 8.71 -16.28
N THR A 204 -3.18 9.18 -16.74
CA THR A 204 -2.95 9.43 -18.18
C THR A 204 -2.41 8.22 -18.94
N LYS A 205 -1.70 7.29 -18.28
CA LYS A 205 -0.96 6.23 -18.98
C LYS A 205 -1.37 4.81 -18.59
N VAL A 206 -1.87 4.61 -17.38
CA VAL A 206 -2.04 3.28 -16.79
C VAL A 206 -3.50 2.84 -16.80
N LYS A 207 -4.42 3.72 -16.46
CA LYS A 207 -5.84 3.43 -16.31
C LYS A 207 -6.49 2.90 -17.60
N GLU A 208 -6.02 3.32 -18.77
CA GLU A 208 -6.54 2.89 -20.08
C GLU A 208 -6.13 1.47 -20.48
N LYS A 209 -5.19 0.82 -19.77
CA LYS A 209 -4.56 -0.45 -20.16
C LYS A 209 -4.69 -1.57 -19.12
N ASP A 210 -5.82 -1.69 -18.42
CA ASP A 210 -6.01 -2.68 -17.34
C ASP A 210 -4.96 -2.59 -16.20
N GLY A 211 -4.33 -1.43 -16.02
CA GLY A 211 -3.29 -1.17 -15.00
C GLY A 211 -3.81 -1.08 -13.57
N ASP A 212 -5.05 -1.50 -13.31
CA ASP A 212 -5.64 -1.51 -11.98
C ASP A 212 -5.18 -2.71 -11.12
N GLN A 213 -4.49 -3.69 -11.72
CA GLN A 213 -3.99 -4.85 -10.98
C GLN A 213 -2.72 -4.50 -10.22
N VAL A 214 -2.68 -4.95 -8.96
CA VAL A 214 -1.56 -4.73 -8.05
C VAL A 214 -1.23 -5.99 -7.28
N ASP A 215 0.02 -6.14 -6.87
CA ASP A 215 0.46 -7.21 -5.99
C ASP A 215 0.62 -6.66 -4.57
N LEU A 216 0.32 -7.48 -3.56
CA LEU A 216 0.60 -7.17 -2.16
C LEU A 216 1.84 -7.96 -1.72
N ILE A 217 2.87 -7.24 -1.33
CA ILE A 217 4.07 -7.80 -0.73
C ILE A 217 3.89 -7.73 0.79
N LEU A 218 3.89 -8.88 1.41
CA LEU A 218 3.70 -9.03 2.85
C LEU A 218 4.94 -8.55 3.64
N ALA A 219 4.79 -8.39 4.94
CA ALA A 219 5.88 -7.94 5.82
C ALA A 219 7.13 -8.83 5.80
N ASN A 220 6.98 -10.12 5.41
CA ASN A 220 8.08 -11.06 5.22
C ASN A 220 8.73 -10.98 3.81
N ASN A 221 8.40 -9.93 3.02
CA ASN A 221 8.82 -9.71 1.64
C ASN A 221 8.34 -10.77 0.62
N GLN A 222 7.36 -11.59 0.96
CA GLN A 222 6.75 -12.54 0.03
C GLN A 222 5.52 -11.91 -0.65
N PRO A 223 5.32 -12.13 -1.95
CA PRO A 223 4.11 -11.68 -2.63
C PRO A 223 2.91 -12.53 -2.20
N LEU A 224 1.77 -11.86 -1.98
CA LEU A 224 0.50 -12.56 -1.81
C LEU A 224 0.14 -13.29 -3.11
N LYS A 225 -0.36 -14.51 -2.99
CA LYS A 225 -0.75 -15.35 -4.13
C LYS A 225 -1.83 -14.73 -5.02
N TYR A 226 -2.71 -13.94 -4.43
CA TYR A 226 -3.85 -13.33 -5.11
C TYR A 226 -3.57 -11.87 -5.43
N LYS A 227 -3.79 -11.50 -6.69
CA LYS A 227 -3.68 -10.11 -7.11
C LYS A 227 -4.84 -9.29 -6.58
N GLY A 228 -4.55 -8.06 -6.23
CA GLY A 228 -5.54 -7.06 -5.90
C GLY A 228 -5.92 -6.19 -7.09
N LYS A 229 -6.97 -5.41 -6.91
CA LYS A 229 -7.41 -4.41 -7.87
C LYS A 229 -7.61 -3.06 -7.18
N ILE A 230 -7.08 -1.98 -7.77
CA ILE A 230 -7.36 -0.62 -7.35
C ILE A 230 -8.84 -0.33 -7.64
N GLN A 231 -9.61 -0.04 -6.61
CA GLN A 231 -11.04 0.24 -6.74
C GLN A 231 -11.38 1.71 -6.53
N THR A 232 -10.65 2.35 -5.65
CA THR A 232 -10.97 3.72 -5.23
C THR A 232 -9.69 4.54 -5.12
N ILE A 233 -9.79 5.77 -5.56
CA ILE A 233 -8.82 6.83 -5.33
C ILE A 233 -9.59 7.89 -4.57
N GLU A 234 -9.04 8.43 -3.49
CA GLU A 234 -9.67 9.51 -2.74
C GLU A 234 -9.90 10.75 -3.60
N GLY A 235 -10.83 11.59 -3.20
CA GLY A 235 -11.21 12.80 -3.96
C GLY A 235 -10.30 13.99 -3.72
N GLU A 236 -9.46 13.95 -2.66
CA GLU A 236 -8.66 15.09 -2.23
C GLU A 236 -7.22 14.67 -1.93
N PHE A 237 -6.28 15.56 -2.26
CA PHE A 237 -4.89 15.40 -1.87
C PHE A 237 -4.71 15.85 -0.41
N ASN A 238 -3.87 15.15 0.31
CA ASN A 238 -3.39 15.62 1.59
C ASN A 238 -2.42 16.80 1.36
N ASN A 239 -2.84 18.01 1.76
CA ASN A 239 -2.09 19.24 1.51
C ASN A 239 -0.75 19.32 2.25
N GLU A 240 -0.56 18.54 3.32
CA GLU A 240 0.69 18.52 4.09
C GLU A 240 1.76 17.64 3.41
N THR A 241 1.32 16.56 2.76
CA THR A 241 2.25 15.57 2.17
C THR A 241 2.28 15.58 0.65
N GLY A 242 1.31 16.24 -0.02
CA GLY A 242 1.15 16.22 -1.47
C GLY A 242 0.76 14.85 -2.04
N ASN A 243 0.23 13.95 -1.20
CA ASN A 243 -0.14 12.60 -1.58
C ASN A 243 -1.66 12.43 -1.64
N ILE A 244 -2.11 11.46 -2.42
CA ILE A 244 -3.50 11.01 -2.48
C ILE A 244 -3.58 9.53 -2.12
N ALA A 245 -4.58 9.13 -1.34
CA ALA A 245 -4.74 7.74 -0.94
C ALA A 245 -5.44 6.91 -2.02
N PHE A 246 -4.85 5.79 -2.34
CA PHE A 246 -5.41 4.74 -3.18
C PHE A 246 -5.87 3.59 -2.29
N ARG A 247 -6.94 2.92 -2.71
CA ARG A 247 -7.44 1.70 -2.07
C ARG A 247 -7.50 0.58 -3.08
N ALA A 248 -6.72 -0.46 -2.83
CA ALA A 248 -6.81 -1.72 -3.57
C ALA A 248 -7.53 -2.77 -2.73
N THR A 249 -8.31 -3.63 -3.39
CA THR A 249 -9.01 -4.76 -2.75
C THR A 249 -8.30 -6.05 -3.11
N PHE A 250 -8.04 -6.86 -2.09
CA PHE A 250 -7.39 -8.17 -2.22
C PHE A 250 -8.32 -9.26 -1.70
N PRO A 251 -8.58 -10.34 -2.45
CA PRO A 251 -9.28 -11.51 -1.95
C PRO A 251 -8.43 -12.24 -0.90
N ASN A 252 -9.05 -12.74 0.17
CA ASN A 252 -8.37 -13.42 1.27
C ASN A 252 -9.03 -14.79 1.58
N PRO A 253 -9.13 -15.72 0.61
CA PRO A 253 -9.82 -16.99 0.81
C PRO A 253 -9.11 -17.90 1.83
N GLU A 254 -7.81 -17.80 1.95
CA GLU A 254 -7.01 -18.57 2.93
C GLU A 254 -7.02 -17.94 4.33
N LYS A 255 -7.69 -16.78 4.50
CA LYS A 255 -7.77 -16.00 5.76
C LYS A 255 -6.39 -15.70 6.36
N LEU A 256 -5.38 -15.57 5.49
CA LEU A 256 -4.01 -15.24 5.87
C LEU A 256 -3.90 -13.81 6.39
N LEU A 257 -4.54 -12.86 5.67
CA LEU A 257 -4.49 -11.45 6.01
C LEU A 257 -5.46 -11.12 7.15
N ARG A 258 -5.02 -10.21 8.03
CA ARG A 258 -5.80 -9.71 9.17
C ARG A 258 -5.84 -8.20 9.19
N HIS A 259 -6.82 -7.66 9.90
CA HIS A 259 -6.96 -6.22 10.10
C HIS A 259 -5.74 -5.63 10.80
N GLY A 260 -5.22 -4.51 10.28
CA GLY A 260 -4.11 -3.77 10.87
C GLY A 260 -2.71 -4.22 10.44
N GLU A 261 -2.61 -5.25 9.57
CA GLU A 261 -1.31 -5.64 9.00
C GLU A 261 -0.74 -4.55 8.10
N THR A 262 0.58 -4.55 7.97
CA THR A 262 1.31 -3.69 7.04
C THR A 262 1.91 -4.51 5.91
N GLY A 263 2.06 -3.90 4.76
CA GLY A 263 2.67 -4.49 3.59
C GLY A 263 3.08 -3.43 2.59
N LYS A 264 3.43 -3.85 1.38
CA LYS A 264 3.70 -2.94 0.27
C LYS A 264 2.80 -3.31 -0.90
N VAL A 265 2.07 -2.36 -1.41
CA VAL A 265 1.37 -2.54 -2.69
C VAL A 265 2.36 -2.27 -3.80
N ARG A 266 2.56 -3.25 -4.67
CA ARG A 266 3.41 -3.15 -5.85
C ARG A 266 2.55 -2.84 -7.06
N MET A 267 2.80 -1.66 -7.65
CA MET A 267 2.20 -1.25 -8.91
C MET A 267 3.17 -1.52 -10.05
N THR A 268 2.65 -2.06 -11.15
CA THR A 268 3.41 -2.26 -12.39
C THR A 268 3.05 -1.16 -13.38
N LEU A 269 4.04 -0.37 -13.77
CA LEU A 269 3.87 0.76 -14.67
C LEU A 269 4.53 0.43 -16.03
N PRO A 270 3.77 0.33 -17.12
CA PRO A 270 4.35 0.15 -18.44
C PRO A 270 5.05 1.43 -18.90
N LEU A 271 6.27 1.29 -19.40
CA LEU A 271 7.03 2.34 -20.07
C LEU A 271 7.17 2.00 -21.55
N ILE A 272 6.50 2.77 -22.38
CA ILE A 272 6.53 2.58 -23.84
C ILE A 272 7.65 3.45 -24.41
N ASN A 273 8.48 2.86 -25.28
CA ASN A 273 9.58 3.53 -25.97
C ASN A 273 10.56 4.23 -25.00
N ALA A 274 10.83 3.58 -23.85
CA ALA A 274 11.71 4.10 -22.83
C ALA A 274 13.18 4.02 -23.30
N LEU A 275 13.89 5.14 -23.27
CA LEU A 275 15.32 5.18 -23.58
C LEU A 275 16.12 4.64 -22.39
N VAL A 276 16.77 3.49 -22.57
CA VAL A 276 17.51 2.84 -21.48
C VAL A 276 19.01 2.77 -21.79
N ILE A 277 19.81 2.83 -20.72
CA ILE A 277 21.26 2.66 -20.75
C ILE A 277 21.72 1.75 -19.61
N PRO A 278 22.85 1.02 -19.75
CA PRO A 278 23.46 0.29 -18.64
C PRO A 278 23.94 1.23 -17.53
N GLN A 279 23.70 0.86 -16.28
CA GLN A 279 24.15 1.64 -15.11
C GLN A 279 25.69 1.80 -15.12
N LYS A 280 26.42 0.77 -15.53
CA LYS A 280 27.88 0.79 -15.62
C LYS A 280 28.46 1.82 -16.62
N ALA A 281 27.64 2.33 -17.54
CA ALA A 281 28.00 3.39 -18.48
C ALA A 281 27.93 4.78 -17.85
N THR A 282 27.48 4.90 -16.61
CA THR A 282 27.32 6.16 -15.91
C THR A 282 28.35 6.37 -14.82
N TYR A 283 28.55 7.61 -14.43
CA TYR A 283 29.31 7.99 -13.25
C TYR A 283 28.60 9.13 -12.53
N GLU A 284 28.90 9.29 -11.25
CA GLU A 284 28.25 10.29 -10.41
C GLU A 284 29.27 11.35 -9.95
N ILE A 285 28.84 12.59 -10.04
CA ILE A 285 29.54 13.72 -9.44
C ILE A 285 28.54 14.41 -8.52
N GLN A 286 28.78 14.35 -7.22
CA GLN A 286 27.83 14.76 -6.19
C GLN A 286 26.51 13.97 -6.35
N ASP A 287 25.40 14.63 -6.55
CA ASP A 287 24.04 14.05 -6.72
C ASP A 287 23.59 13.96 -8.19
N LYS A 288 24.50 14.20 -9.14
CA LYS A 288 24.20 14.23 -10.58
C LYS A 288 24.83 13.07 -11.31
N LYS A 289 24.04 12.45 -12.20
CA LYS A 289 24.51 11.35 -13.06
C LYS A 289 24.98 11.88 -14.41
N PHE A 290 26.12 11.36 -14.87
CA PHE A 290 26.75 11.72 -16.13
C PHE A 290 27.05 10.47 -16.94
N VAL A 291 27.21 10.66 -18.24
CA VAL A 291 27.73 9.67 -19.19
C VAL A 291 28.80 10.33 -20.03
N PHE A 292 29.75 9.53 -20.50
CA PHE A 292 30.69 9.98 -21.54
C PHE A 292 30.13 9.65 -22.92
N VAL A 293 29.91 10.67 -23.73
CA VAL A 293 29.49 10.54 -25.13
C VAL A 293 30.73 10.68 -26.03
N VAL A 294 30.85 9.82 -27.04
CA VAL A 294 31.96 9.80 -27.96
C VAL A 294 31.52 10.38 -29.30
N ASP A 295 32.19 11.42 -29.75
CA ASP A 295 31.89 12.08 -31.00
C ASP A 295 32.43 11.30 -32.25
N SER A 296 32.16 11.81 -33.45
CA SER A 296 32.60 11.20 -34.72
C SER A 296 34.14 11.16 -34.88
N LYS A 297 34.88 11.96 -34.10
CA LYS A 297 36.35 12.02 -34.12
C LYS A 297 36.98 11.15 -33.03
N GLY A 298 36.17 10.47 -32.22
CA GLY A 298 36.59 9.65 -31.10
C GLY A 298 36.97 10.46 -29.84
N VAL A 299 36.47 11.70 -29.72
CA VAL A 299 36.71 12.54 -28.56
C VAL A 299 35.57 12.35 -27.57
N ILE A 300 35.91 12.29 -26.29
CA ILE A 300 34.98 12.09 -25.16
C ILE A 300 34.44 13.44 -24.68
N HIS A 301 33.10 13.46 -24.48
CA HIS A 301 32.39 14.59 -23.89
C HIS A 301 31.51 14.12 -22.71
N SER A 302 31.66 14.77 -21.58
CA SER A 302 30.81 14.54 -20.41
C SER A 302 29.44 15.15 -20.63
N LYS A 303 28.37 14.38 -20.43
CA LYS A 303 27.00 14.83 -20.62
C LYS A 303 26.15 14.46 -19.41
N GLN A 304 25.55 15.45 -18.78
CA GLN A 304 24.64 15.21 -17.66
C GLN A 304 23.35 14.57 -18.16
N ILE A 305 22.85 13.58 -17.42
CA ILE A 305 21.59 12.91 -17.70
C ILE A 305 20.62 13.07 -16.55
N GLN A 306 19.33 13.01 -16.86
CA GLN A 306 18.26 12.87 -15.88
C GLN A 306 17.66 11.47 -16.00
N VAL A 307 17.72 10.71 -14.91
CA VAL A 307 17.14 9.38 -14.80
C VAL A 307 15.73 9.51 -14.27
N SER A 308 14.75 8.89 -14.94
CA SER A 308 13.35 8.83 -14.47
C SER A 308 13.07 7.63 -13.59
N SER A 309 13.76 6.52 -13.82
CA SER A 309 13.57 5.28 -13.06
C SER A 309 14.82 4.41 -13.11
N GLU A 310 15.04 3.69 -12.04
CA GLU A 310 16.12 2.70 -11.93
C GLU A 310 15.51 1.29 -12.10
N MET A 311 16.19 0.47 -12.87
CA MET A 311 15.86 -0.94 -13.08
C MET A 311 17.10 -1.75 -12.71
N PRO A 312 17.00 -3.06 -12.49
CA PRO A 312 18.19 -3.88 -12.32
C PRO A 312 19.17 -3.67 -13.48
N ASP A 313 20.40 -3.20 -13.17
CA ASP A 313 21.50 -2.92 -14.09
C ASP A 313 21.25 -1.85 -15.19
N LEU A 314 20.06 -1.24 -15.25
CA LEU A 314 19.67 -0.26 -16.27
C LEU A 314 19.13 1.02 -15.66
N TYR A 315 19.35 2.16 -16.35
CA TYR A 315 18.67 3.42 -16.08
C TYR A 315 17.73 3.78 -17.23
N VAL A 316 16.54 4.26 -16.89
CA VAL A 316 15.62 4.90 -17.83
C VAL A 316 15.96 6.39 -17.89
N VAL A 317 16.42 6.85 -19.05
CA VAL A 317 16.83 8.24 -19.24
C VAL A 317 15.65 9.08 -19.69
N GLN A 318 15.37 10.17 -18.94
CA GLN A 318 14.33 11.13 -19.27
C GLN A 318 14.85 12.26 -20.16
N LYS A 319 16.05 12.76 -19.85
CA LYS A 319 16.69 13.88 -20.58
C LYS A 319 18.20 13.70 -20.60
N GLY A 320 18.83 14.31 -21.59
CA GLY A 320 20.28 14.38 -21.68
C GLY A 320 20.90 13.45 -22.73
N LEU A 321 20.15 12.47 -23.28
CA LEU A 321 20.62 11.58 -24.34
C LEU A 321 19.59 11.41 -25.44
N THR A 322 20.08 11.01 -26.61
CA THR A 322 19.29 10.55 -27.77
C THR A 322 19.68 9.12 -28.12
N ALA A 323 18.85 8.42 -28.89
CA ALA A 323 19.14 7.06 -29.34
C ALA A 323 20.38 6.97 -30.28
N GLN A 324 20.82 8.09 -30.84
CA GLN A 324 21.97 8.17 -31.75
C GLN A 324 23.33 8.46 -31.03
N ASP A 325 23.27 8.91 -29.77
CA ASP A 325 24.47 9.21 -28.98
C ASP A 325 25.27 7.90 -28.77
N LYS A 326 26.58 7.95 -28.91
CA LYS A 326 27.46 6.83 -28.61
C LYS A 326 28.03 7.02 -27.22
N ILE A 327 27.65 6.17 -26.28
CA ILE A 327 28.07 6.27 -24.88
C ILE A 327 29.17 5.25 -24.57
N LEU A 328 30.11 5.65 -23.73
CA LEU A 328 31.14 4.78 -23.21
C LEU A 328 30.54 3.75 -22.28
N LEU A 329 30.76 2.46 -22.52
CA LEU A 329 30.18 1.37 -21.74
C LEU A 329 30.99 1.00 -20.49
N GLU A 330 32.34 1.06 -20.63
CA GLU A 330 33.29 0.71 -19.57
C GLU A 330 34.50 1.64 -19.63
N GLY A 331 35.16 1.83 -18.49
CA GLY A 331 36.36 2.70 -18.40
C GLY A 331 36.04 4.14 -17.98
N THR A 332 34.86 4.41 -17.49
CA THR A 332 34.44 5.74 -17.02
C THR A 332 35.36 6.34 -15.95
N GLN A 333 36.10 5.51 -15.21
CA GLN A 333 37.06 5.95 -14.18
C GLN A 333 38.46 6.28 -14.73
N ILE A 334 38.75 5.91 -15.97
CA ILE A 334 40.09 6.03 -16.57
C ILE A 334 40.19 7.23 -17.50
N VAL A 335 39.07 7.58 -18.16
CA VAL A 335 39.01 8.64 -19.18
C VAL A 335 38.56 9.98 -18.58
N LYS A 336 38.92 11.06 -19.27
CA LYS A 336 38.52 12.43 -18.92
C LYS A 336 37.89 13.15 -20.10
N GLU A 337 37.18 14.23 -19.80
CA GLU A 337 36.67 15.16 -20.82
C GLU A 337 37.76 15.58 -21.77
N GLY A 338 37.50 15.45 -23.08
CA GLY A 338 38.47 15.82 -24.14
C GLY A 338 39.44 14.70 -24.57
N ASP A 339 39.50 13.57 -23.86
CA ASP A 339 40.38 12.46 -24.25
C ASP A 339 39.95 11.88 -25.61
N LYS A 340 40.92 11.48 -26.39
CA LYS A 340 40.68 10.77 -27.65
C LYS A 340 40.93 9.29 -27.47
N ILE A 341 39.86 8.50 -27.75
CA ILE A 341 39.87 7.04 -27.58
C ILE A 341 39.70 6.31 -28.92
N LYS A 342 40.13 5.05 -28.93
CA LYS A 342 39.74 4.11 -29.99
C LYS A 342 38.48 3.37 -29.55
N ALA A 343 37.37 3.73 -30.17
CA ALA A 343 36.05 3.22 -29.82
C ALA A 343 35.75 1.88 -30.53
N LYS A 344 35.36 0.87 -29.77
CA LYS A 344 34.82 -0.40 -30.29
C LYS A 344 33.35 -0.46 -30.06
N PHE A 345 32.56 -0.41 -31.11
CA PHE A 345 31.10 -0.47 -31.01
C PHE A 345 30.62 -1.87 -30.56
N VAL A 346 29.72 -1.90 -29.58
CA VAL A 346 29.05 -3.09 -29.07
C VAL A 346 27.55 -2.86 -29.25
N ASP A 347 26.86 -3.84 -29.83
CA ASP A 347 25.42 -3.74 -30.03
C ASP A 347 24.69 -3.59 -28.69
N PRO A 348 23.79 -2.61 -28.53
CA PRO A 348 23.09 -2.37 -27.27
C PRO A 348 22.23 -3.55 -26.81
N ARG A 349 21.65 -4.34 -27.72
CA ARG A 349 20.88 -5.55 -27.36
C ARG A 349 21.77 -6.63 -26.77
N THR A 350 22.94 -6.84 -27.34
CA THR A 350 23.94 -7.77 -26.82
C THR A 350 24.43 -7.32 -25.44
N THR A 351 24.63 -6.01 -25.26
CA THR A 351 25.03 -5.43 -23.98
C THR A 351 24.01 -5.70 -22.87
N ILE A 352 22.71 -5.48 -23.15
CA ILE A 352 21.64 -5.72 -22.20
C ILE A 352 21.48 -7.23 -21.89
N ALA A 353 21.54 -8.08 -22.91
CA ALA A 353 21.48 -9.53 -22.73
C ALA A 353 22.61 -10.06 -21.83
N ALA A 354 23.82 -9.49 -21.95
CA ALA A 354 24.97 -9.86 -21.12
C ALA A 354 24.82 -9.44 -19.63
N LEU A 355 23.99 -8.41 -19.33
CA LEU A 355 23.72 -8.01 -17.95
C LEU A 355 22.84 -9.05 -17.23
N HIS A 356 21.88 -9.66 -17.91
CA HIS A 356 21.01 -10.69 -17.34
C HIS A 356 21.70 -12.05 -17.10
N LEU A 357 22.85 -12.29 -17.72
CA LEU A 357 23.59 -13.55 -17.58
C LEU A 357 24.57 -13.58 -16.39
N LYS A 358 24.70 -12.49 -15.64
CA LYS A 358 25.64 -12.39 -14.48
C LYS A 358 24.98 -12.50 -13.12
N ALA A 359 23.71 -12.87 -13.03
CA ALA A 359 23.02 -13.16 -11.78
C ALA A 359 22.98 -14.68 -11.54
N GLU A 360 24.13 -15.30 -11.25
CA GLU A 360 24.27 -16.56 -10.52
C GLU A 360 24.95 -16.30 -9.19
#